data_e47db9c0582fd89033e9aecba10eafee
#
_entry.id   e47db9c0582fd89033e9aecba10eafee
#
_cell.length_a   1.000
_cell.length_b   1.000
_cell.length_c   1.000
_cell.angle_alpha   90.00
_cell.angle_beta   90.00
_cell.angle_gamma   90.00
#
_symmetry.space_group_name_H-M   'P 1'
#
loop_
_entity.id
_entity.type
_entity.pdbx_description
1 polymer ?
#
loop_
_entity_poly.entity_id
_entity_poly.type
_entity_poly.pdbx_seq_one_letter_code
_entity_poly.pdbx_strand_id
1 'polypeptide(L)'
;YLDLKNYKVNPHREKFGWTSNNSVFAELGMDYNEVCKRITDNGEPGLAWLDNMRSYSRMKNGKDNKDHRVSGGNPCLEQSLESYELCCLVETFPNNHDSLEDYQRTLKYAYLYAKTVTLGKTHWSDTNRVMLRNRRIGCSVSGVAQFITKHGMEELRKWLEEGYDTIQDWDCIYSDWFAIPKSIKTTSVKPSGTVSLLAGATPGLHYPESRFYIRRMRLSNQSDLIEPLEKAGYRLEPAFGSEDTTMVVEVPVDVGEGIRTAKELSIWEQFSLAAFMQRHWADNQVSCTATFDPDTESSELPHVLNYFQYYLKGISLLPRSNGGAYKQMPYEAITEKEYKKQVKKLGYLSFVGVEGEEAEIDKFCNSDSCVVEYIPTTKK
;
A
#
# COMPACT_ATOMS: atom_id res chain seq x y z
N TYR A 1 16.56 7.25 -15.77
CA TYR A 1 15.59 6.77 -14.78
C TYR A 1 15.63 5.23 -14.66
N LEU A 2 15.75 4.48 -15.75
CA LEU A 2 15.77 3.01 -15.72
C LEU A 2 16.85 2.41 -14.80
N ASP A 3 18.00 3.05 -14.70
CA ASP A 3 19.11 2.60 -13.88
C ASP A 3 19.27 3.39 -12.56
N LEU A 4 18.22 4.10 -12.13
CA LEU A 4 18.28 4.99 -10.97
C LEU A 4 18.74 4.29 -9.69
N LYS A 5 18.27 3.06 -9.46
CA LYS A 5 18.64 2.20 -8.32
C LYS A 5 19.60 1.06 -8.68
N ASN A 6 20.20 1.12 -9.85
CA ASN A 6 21.32 0.24 -10.15
C ASN A 6 22.57 0.77 -9.45
N TYR A 7 22.88 0.26 -8.26
CA TYR A 7 23.98 0.75 -7.44
C TYR A 7 25.37 0.41 -8.01
N LYS A 8 25.45 -0.52 -8.96
CA LYS A 8 26.70 -0.74 -9.73
C LYS A 8 26.97 0.44 -10.66
N VAL A 9 25.94 1.04 -11.23
CA VAL A 9 26.02 2.23 -12.10
C VAL A 9 25.99 3.54 -11.29
N ASN A 10 25.22 3.58 -10.21
CA ASN A 10 25.01 4.74 -9.34
C ASN A 10 25.39 4.46 -7.88
N PRO A 11 26.66 4.15 -7.55
CA PRO A 11 27.03 3.72 -6.20
C PRO A 11 26.78 4.78 -5.13
N HIS A 12 26.77 6.07 -5.49
CA HIS A 12 26.47 7.15 -4.56
C HIS A 12 25.03 7.10 -4.03
N ARG A 13 24.11 6.42 -4.72
CA ARG A 13 22.70 6.27 -4.31
C ARG A 13 22.47 5.12 -3.34
N GLU A 14 23.40 4.23 -3.15
CA GLU A 14 23.27 3.07 -2.25
C GLU A 14 22.85 3.46 -0.83
N LYS A 15 23.33 4.62 -0.36
CA LYS A 15 23.04 5.13 0.99
C LYS A 15 21.61 5.65 1.19
N PHE A 16 20.89 6.04 0.13
CA PHE A 16 19.57 6.68 0.21
C PHE A 16 18.57 6.23 -0.86
N GLY A 17 19.00 5.55 -1.91
CA GLY A 17 18.12 5.15 -3.02
C GLY A 17 16.96 4.24 -2.60
N TRP A 18 17.17 3.49 -1.54
CA TRP A 18 16.16 2.60 -0.96
C TRP A 18 15.01 3.33 -0.25
N THR A 19 15.16 4.63 0.07
CA THR A 19 14.14 5.43 0.76
C THR A 19 13.00 5.88 -0.15
N SER A 20 13.08 5.63 -1.46
CA SER A 20 12.08 6.09 -2.44
C SER A 20 11.68 4.96 -3.37
N ASN A 21 10.42 4.95 -3.80
CA ASN A 21 9.98 4.13 -4.92
C ASN A 21 10.34 4.80 -6.24
N ASN A 22 10.67 3.99 -7.24
CA ASN A 22 11.01 4.46 -8.57
C ASN A 22 10.12 3.77 -9.60
N SER A 23 9.28 4.57 -10.28
CA SER A 23 8.45 4.11 -11.38
C SER A 23 8.71 4.93 -12.63
N VAL A 24 8.62 4.31 -13.79
CA VAL A 24 8.71 4.97 -15.08
C VAL A 24 7.34 5.04 -15.74
N PHE A 25 7.06 6.12 -16.44
CA PHE A 25 5.88 6.20 -17.28
C PHE A 25 6.08 5.31 -18.51
N ALA A 26 5.19 4.34 -18.65
CA ALA A 26 5.18 3.41 -19.77
C ALA A 26 4.14 3.84 -20.80
N GLU A 27 4.48 3.73 -22.08
CA GLU A 27 3.55 3.89 -23.18
C GLU A 27 2.83 2.57 -23.46
N LEU A 28 1.54 2.65 -23.77
CA LEU A 28 0.77 1.45 -24.14
C LEU A 28 1.31 0.85 -25.43
N GLY A 29 1.61 -0.44 -25.43
CA GLY A 29 2.15 -1.17 -26.57
C GLY A 29 3.67 -1.04 -26.78
N MET A 30 4.40 -0.44 -25.81
CA MET A 30 5.85 -0.39 -25.88
C MET A 30 6.48 -1.78 -25.74
N ASP A 31 7.74 -1.92 -26.13
CA ASP A 31 8.53 -3.11 -25.85
C ASP A 31 9.01 -3.11 -24.38
N TYR A 32 8.61 -4.14 -23.63
CA TYR A 32 8.93 -4.28 -22.21
C TYR A 32 10.23 -5.06 -21.94
N ASN A 33 10.91 -5.61 -22.95
CA ASN A 33 12.07 -6.48 -22.74
C ASN A 33 13.19 -5.80 -21.95
N GLU A 34 13.53 -4.56 -22.28
CA GLU A 34 14.62 -3.85 -21.62
C GLU A 34 14.30 -3.48 -20.16
N VAL A 35 13.08 -3.07 -19.87
CA VAL A 35 12.69 -2.76 -18.48
C VAL A 35 12.57 -4.03 -17.65
N CYS A 36 12.10 -5.14 -18.22
CA CYS A 36 12.01 -6.43 -17.53
C CYS A 36 13.38 -6.98 -17.11
N LYS A 37 14.42 -6.80 -17.93
CA LYS A 37 15.78 -7.17 -17.52
C LYS A 37 16.21 -6.47 -16.22
N ARG A 38 15.95 -5.16 -16.11
CA ARG A 38 16.28 -4.40 -14.90
C ARG A 38 15.44 -4.82 -13.69
N ILE A 39 14.15 -5.05 -13.91
CA ILE A 39 13.24 -5.54 -12.88
C ILE A 39 13.72 -6.90 -12.35
N THR A 40 14.17 -7.79 -13.22
CA THR A 40 14.71 -9.11 -12.83
C THR A 40 15.95 -8.96 -11.95
N ASP A 41 16.80 -7.95 -12.21
CA ASP A 41 18.03 -7.75 -11.46
C ASP A 41 17.81 -7.22 -10.03
N ASN A 42 16.84 -6.31 -9.84
CA ASN A 42 16.68 -5.60 -8.56
C ASN A 42 15.26 -5.18 -8.19
N GLY A 43 14.24 -5.56 -8.94
CA GLY A 43 12.83 -5.20 -8.68
C GLY A 43 12.44 -3.79 -9.14
N GLU A 44 13.34 -3.05 -9.80
CA GLU A 44 13.09 -1.66 -10.20
C GLU A 44 13.42 -1.42 -11.68
N PRO A 45 12.72 -0.50 -12.33
CA PRO A 45 11.65 0.38 -11.85
C PRO A 45 10.28 -0.28 -11.87
N GLY A 46 9.32 0.27 -11.08
CA GLY A 46 7.90 0.03 -11.29
C GLY A 46 7.40 0.68 -12.58
N LEU A 47 6.18 0.35 -12.99
CA LEU A 47 5.56 0.86 -14.21
C LEU A 47 4.30 1.65 -13.88
N ALA A 48 4.08 2.75 -14.61
CA ALA A 48 2.92 3.61 -14.48
C ALA A 48 2.40 4.01 -15.88
N TRP A 49 1.15 3.67 -16.21
CA TRP A 49 0.50 4.02 -17.47
C TRP A 49 -0.32 5.31 -17.32
N LEU A 50 0.32 6.44 -17.60
CA LEU A 50 -0.29 7.75 -17.42
C LEU A 50 -1.56 7.95 -18.26
N ASP A 51 -1.62 7.35 -19.47
CA ASP A 51 -2.80 7.40 -20.32
C ASP A 51 -4.00 6.71 -19.66
N ASN A 52 -3.79 5.56 -19.00
CA ASN A 52 -4.85 4.90 -18.25
C ASN A 52 -5.28 5.69 -17.02
N MET A 53 -4.33 6.31 -16.31
CA MET A 53 -4.64 7.18 -15.16
C MET A 53 -5.54 8.35 -15.56
N ARG A 54 -5.30 8.94 -16.73
CA ARG A 54 -6.04 10.09 -17.27
C ARG A 54 -7.38 9.71 -17.86
N SER A 55 -7.42 8.54 -18.51
CA SER A 55 -8.59 8.13 -19.30
C SER A 55 -9.69 7.48 -18.48
N TYR A 56 -9.34 6.85 -17.36
CA TYR A 56 -10.29 6.01 -16.63
C TYR A 56 -10.38 6.40 -15.15
N SER A 57 -11.61 6.36 -14.64
CA SER A 57 -11.90 6.09 -13.23
C SER A 57 -11.88 4.57 -12.99
N ARG A 58 -12.87 3.99 -12.38
CA ARG A 58 -13.03 2.53 -12.31
C ARG A 58 -13.11 1.95 -13.74
N MET A 59 -12.19 1.05 -14.09
CA MET A 59 -12.04 0.63 -15.50
C MET A 59 -13.24 -0.12 -16.07
N LYS A 60 -14.11 -0.71 -15.21
CA LYS A 60 -15.39 -1.28 -15.60
C LYS A 60 -16.29 -0.26 -16.32
N ASN A 61 -16.24 1.00 -15.93
CA ASN A 61 -17.15 2.04 -16.39
C ASN A 61 -16.76 2.63 -17.77
N GLY A 62 -15.62 2.22 -18.33
CA GLY A 62 -15.10 2.78 -19.59
C GLY A 62 -14.36 4.11 -19.39
N LYS A 63 -13.95 4.72 -20.53
CA LYS A 63 -13.23 6.00 -20.51
C LYS A 63 -14.17 7.15 -20.15
N ASP A 64 -13.76 8.00 -19.22
CA ASP A 64 -14.45 9.23 -18.83
C ASP A 64 -13.60 10.49 -19.02
N ASN A 65 -12.26 10.33 -19.13
CA ASN A 65 -11.28 11.40 -19.34
C ASN A 65 -11.37 12.59 -18.38
N LYS A 66 -12.06 12.42 -17.23
CA LYS A 66 -12.28 13.53 -16.29
C LYS A 66 -11.00 13.94 -15.56
N ASP A 67 -10.02 13.05 -15.45
CA ASP A 67 -8.77 13.25 -14.72
C ASP A 67 -7.56 13.55 -15.64
N HIS A 68 -7.81 14.25 -16.73
CA HIS A 68 -6.82 14.53 -17.79
C HIS A 68 -5.58 15.30 -17.34
N ARG A 69 -5.61 15.95 -16.16
CA ARG A 69 -4.51 16.76 -15.63
C ARG A 69 -3.50 15.97 -14.80
N VAL A 70 -3.74 14.69 -14.58
CA VAL A 70 -2.80 13.84 -13.85
C VAL A 70 -1.42 13.92 -14.49
N SER A 71 -0.41 14.18 -13.66
CA SER A 71 1.00 14.25 -14.05
C SER A 71 1.86 13.18 -13.38
N GLY A 72 1.32 12.46 -12.43
CA GLY A 72 2.02 11.40 -11.70
C GLY A 72 1.15 10.75 -10.63
N GLY A 73 1.76 10.28 -9.58
CA GLY A 73 1.09 9.70 -8.42
C GLY A 73 1.90 9.91 -7.15
N ASN A 74 1.33 9.50 -6.02
CA ASN A 74 2.04 9.46 -4.76
C ASN A 74 3.12 8.34 -4.77
N PRO A 75 4.04 8.29 -3.78
CA PRO A 75 5.15 7.34 -3.78
C PRO A 75 4.76 5.86 -3.90
N CYS A 76 3.66 5.47 -3.28
CA CYS A 76 3.15 4.09 -3.37
C CYS A 76 2.26 3.85 -4.60
N LEU A 77 2.01 4.89 -5.39
CA LEU A 77 1.28 4.86 -6.65
C LEU A 77 -0.18 4.37 -6.52
N GLU A 78 -0.83 4.49 -5.35
CA GLU A 78 -2.25 4.20 -5.20
C GLU A 78 -3.13 5.38 -5.59
N GLN A 79 -2.61 6.59 -5.69
CA GLN A 79 -3.34 7.75 -6.17
C GLN A 79 -2.70 8.39 -7.38
N SER A 80 -3.51 8.63 -8.41
CA SER A 80 -3.17 9.54 -9.49
C SER A 80 -3.21 10.96 -8.96
N LEU A 81 -2.21 11.77 -9.25
CA LEU A 81 -2.16 13.15 -8.76
C LEU A 81 -1.84 14.13 -9.88
N GLU A 82 -2.46 15.29 -9.80
CA GLU A 82 -2.03 16.49 -10.51
C GLU A 82 -0.86 17.15 -9.76
N SER A 83 -0.09 18.02 -10.40
CA SER A 83 0.93 18.80 -9.71
C SER A 83 0.32 19.61 -8.56
N TYR A 84 1.00 19.62 -7.42
CA TYR A 84 0.57 20.24 -6.15
C TYR A 84 -0.64 19.57 -5.46
N GLU A 85 -1.14 18.45 -5.95
CA GLU A 85 -2.25 17.72 -5.31
C GLU A 85 -1.74 16.88 -4.11
N LEU A 86 -2.54 16.82 -3.07
CA LEU A 86 -2.28 15.99 -1.90
C LEU A 86 -3.08 14.69 -1.97
N CYS A 87 -2.52 13.68 -1.29
CA CYS A 87 -3.12 12.38 -1.13
C CYS A 87 -4.06 12.37 0.09
N CYS A 88 -5.35 12.12 -0.12
CA CYS A 88 -6.34 11.93 0.95
C CYS A 88 -6.83 10.49 0.92
N LEU A 89 -6.55 9.73 1.97
CA LEU A 89 -6.81 8.29 2.05
C LEU A 89 -7.62 7.92 3.29
N VAL A 90 -8.41 6.87 3.15
CA VAL A 90 -9.04 6.14 4.26
C VAL A 90 -8.98 4.65 3.93
N GLU A 91 -8.73 3.81 4.94
CA GLU A 91 -8.63 2.36 4.80
C GLU A 91 -9.88 1.68 5.36
N THR A 92 -10.37 0.65 4.67
CA THR A 92 -11.51 -0.17 5.11
C THR A 92 -11.18 -1.67 5.00
N PHE A 93 -11.89 -2.49 5.76
CA PHE A 93 -11.57 -3.90 5.98
C PHE A 93 -12.80 -4.78 5.79
N PRO A 94 -13.20 -5.10 4.54
CA PRO A 94 -14.43 -5.87 4.28
C PRO A 94 -14.44 -7.24 4.96
N ASN A 95 -13.26 -7.86 5.16
CA ASN A 95 -13.12 -9.14 5.84
C ASN A 95 -13.56 -9.12 7.32
N ASN A 96 -13.70 -7.96 7.93
CA ASN A 96 -14.11 -7.76 9.34
C ASN A 96 -15.60 -7.48 9.50
N HIS A 97 -16.37 -7.59 8.44
CA HIS A 97 -17.81 -7.34 8.43
C HIS A 97 -18.59 -8.65 8.24
N ASP A 98 -19.73 -8.76 8.92
CA ASP A 98 -20.59 -9.93 8.84
C ASP A 98 -21.55 -9.90 7.64
N SER A 99 -21.86 -8.71 7.14
CA SER A 99 -22.74 -8.52 5.98
C SER A 99 -22.32 -7.32 5.12
N LEU A 100 -22.80 -7.33 3.88
CA LEU A 100 -22.58 -6.20 2.96
C LEU A 100 -23.20 -4.90 3.48
N GLU A 101 -24.37 -4.95 4.10
CA GLU A 101 -25.05 -3.78 4.68
C GLU A 101 -24.23 -3.16 5.81
N ASP A 102 -23.59 -4.00 6.63
CA ASP A 102 -22.69 -3.52 7.69
C ASP A 102 -21.44 -2.86 7.09
N TYR A 103 -20.87 -3.46 6.04
CA TYR A 103 -19.75 -2.85 5.32
C TYR A 103 -20.14 -1.54 4.63
N GLN A 104 -21.30 -1.44 3.98
CA GLN A 104 -21.81 -0.21 3.37
C GLN A 104 -22.00 0.89 4.42
N ARG A 105 -22.47 0.55 5.62
CA ARG A 105 -22.55 1.50 6.74
C ARG A 105 -21.15 2.01 7.14
N THR A 106 -20.16 1.15 7.19
CA THR A 106 -18.77 1.56 7.44
C THR A 106 -18.23 2.45 6.34
N LEU A 107 -18.49 2.12 5.07
CA LEU A 107 -18.08 2.95 3.92
C LEU A 107 -18.68 4.36 4.00
N LYS A 108 -19.92 4.50 4.40
CA LYS A 108 -20.55 5.80 4.65
C LYS A 108 -19.71 6.69 5.57
N TYR A 109 -19.33 6.17 6.72
CA TYR A 109 -18.61 6.98 7.72
C TYR A 109 -17.12 7.14 7.39
N ALA A 110 -16.48 6.12 6.84
CA ALA A 110 -15.12 6.21 6.35
C ALA A 110 -15.01 7.29 5.26
N TYR A 111 -15.96 7.31 4.33
CA TYR A 111 -16.01 8.30 3.27
C TYR A 111 -16.33 9.70 3.80
N LEU A 112 -17.22 9.84 4.79
CA LEU A 112 -17.49 11.12 5.49
C LEU A 112 -16.19 11.68 6.10
N TYR A 113 -15.43 10.84 6.81
CA TYR A 113 -14.15 11.23 7.38
C TYR A 113 -13.19 11.77 6.30
N ALA A 114 -12.97 11.01 5.23
CA ALA A 114 -12.09 11.42 4.15
C ALA A 114 -12.57 12.68 3.43
N LYS A 115 -13.88 12.80 3.18
CA LYS A 115 -14.48 13.99 2.57
C LYS A 115 -14.28 15.23 3.44
N THR A 116 -14.44 15.10 4.76
CA THR A 116 -14.19 16.18 5.73
C THR A 116 -12.73 16.62 5.71
N VAL A 117 -11.77 15.68 5.63
CA VAL A 117 -10.34 16.02 5.52
C VAL A 117 -10.06 16.88 4.29
N THR A 118 -10.77 16.68 3.18
CA THR A 118 -10.59 17.53 1.98
C THR A 118 -11.03 18.99 2.16
N LEU A 119 -11.72 19.34 3.25
CA LEU A 119 -12.08 20.73 3.59
C LEU A 119 -10.89 21.52 4.15
N GLY A 120 -9.86 20.83 4.62
CA GLY A 120 -8.64 21.43 5.17
C GLY A 120 -7.92 22.32 4.16
N LYS A 121 -7.29 23.37 4.67
CA LYS A 121 -6.44 24.29 3.88
C LYS A 121 -4.97 24.04 4.20
N THR A 122 -4.12 24.23 3.21
CA THR A 122 -2.67 24.17 3.34
C THR A 122 -2.07 25.57 3.29
N HIS A 123 -0.78 25.68 3.55
CA HIS A 123 -0.05 26.94 3.47
C HIS A 123 0.17 27.44 2.03
N TRP A 124 0.00 26.58 1.03
CA TRP A 124 0.30 26.89 -0.36
C TRP A 124 -0.96 27.07 -1.20
N SER A 125 -1.02 28.22 -1.88
CA SER A 125 -2.17 28.59 -2.71
C SER A 125 -2.40 27.63 -3.88
N ASP A 126 -1.32 27.13 -4.52
CA ASP A 126 -1.43 26.21 -5.63
C ASP A 126 -2.01 24.86 -5.19
N THR A 127 -1.56 24.32 -4.05
CA THR A 127 -2.12 23.11 -3.46
C THR A 127 -3.58 23.31 -3.11
N ASN A 128 -3.94 24.43 -2.46
CA ASN A 128 -5.34 24.72 -2.13
C ASN A 128 -6.21 24.78 -3.38
N ARG A 129 -5.75 25.43 -4.46
CA ARG A 129 -6.50 25.51 -5.72
C ARG A 129 -6.79 24.13 -6.31
N VAL A 130 -5.81 23.24 -6.33
CA VAL A 130 -5.96 21.87 -6.87
C VAL A 130 -6.87 21.04 -5.96
N MET A 131 -6.62 21.04 -4.65
CA MET A 131 -7.40 20.29 -3.66
C MET A 131 -8.87 20.72 -3.65
N LEU A 132 -9.15 22.05 -3.67
CA LEU A 132 -10.51 22.59 -3.67
C LEU A 132 -11.29 22.21 -4.92
N ARG A 133 -10.63 22.07 -6.06
CA ARG A 133 -11.26 21.65 -7.31
C ARG A 133 -11.48 20.16 -7.38
N ASN A 134 -10.49 19.34 -7.05
CA ASN A 134 -10.48 17.90 -7.31
C ASN A 134 -11.17 17.10 -6.19
N ARG A 135 -11.03 17.52 -4.94
CA ARG A 135 -11.57 16.79 -3.79
C ARG A 135 -11.24 15.28 -3.83
N ARG A 136 -10.08 14.93 -4.40
CA ARG A 136 -9.69 13.54 -4.60
C ARG A 136 -9.62 12.78 -3.29
N ILE A 137 -10.18 11.57 -3.31
CA ILE A 137 -10.17 10.63 -2.18
C ILE A 137 -9.72 9.27 -2.71
N GLY A 138 -9.03 8.52 -1.88
CA GLY A 138 -8.74 7.11 -2.05
C GLY A 138 -9.32 6.32 -0.88
N CYS A 139 -10.58 5.91 -0.99
CA CYS A 139 -11.14 4.92 -0.07
C CYS A 139 -10.58 3.56 -0.45
N SER A 140 -9.72 3.02 0.39
CA SER A 140 -8.96 1.79 0.15
C SER A 140 -9.57 0.60 0.88
N VAL A 141 -9.21 -0.60 0.42
CA VAL A 141 -9.61 -1.88 1.01
C VAL A 141 -8.40 -2.76 1.30
N SER A 142 -8.39 -3.35 2.49
CA SER A 142 -7.41 -4.36 2.92
C SER A 142 -8.10 -5.65 3.37
N GLY A 143 -7.32 -6.72 3.58
CA GLY A 143 -7.87 -8.04 3.93
C GLY A 143 -8.48 -8.79 2.75
N VAL A 144 -8.10 -8.42 1.52
CA VAL A 144 -8.62 -9.02 0.29
C VAL A 144 -8.32 -10.53 0.24
N ALA A 145 -7.11 -10.95 0.60
CA ALA A 145 -6.75 -12.37 0.62
C ALA A 145 -7.60 -13.16 1.63
N GLN A 146 -7.84 -12.62 2.82
CA GLN A 146 -8.71 -13.23 3.83
C GLN A 146 -10.17 -13.26 3.36
N PHE A 147 -10.66 -12.20 2.75
CA PHE A 147 -12.03 -12.16 2.23
C PHE A 147 -12.24 -13.22 1.14
N ILE A 148 -11.31 -13.33 0.18
CA ILE A 148 -11.36 -14.34 -0.88
C ILE A 148 -11.36 -15.75 -0.29
N THR A 149 -10.53 -16.00 0.71
CA THR A 149 -10.44 -17.30 1.38
C THR A 149 -11.76 -17.68 2.05
N LYS A 150 -12.44 -16.72 2.68
CA LYS A 150 -13.68 -16.95 3.43
C LYS A 150 -14.92 -16.99 2.53
N HIS A 151 -15.00 -16.12 1.52
CA HIS A 151 -16.23 -15.86 0.77
C HIS A 151 -16.10 -16.11 -0.74
N GLY A 152 -14.88 -16.20 -1.26
CA GLY A 152 -14.61 -16.37 -2.69
C GLY A 152 -14.61 -15.08 -3.49
N MET A 153 -14.17 -15.19 -4.75
CA MET A 153 -13.99 -14.04 -5.67
C MET A 153 -15.31 -13.40 -6.10
N GLU A 154 -16.37 -14.18 -6.26
CA GLU A 154 -17.66 -13.66 -6.73
C GLU A 154 -18.33 -12.78 -5.66
N GLU A 155 -18.25 -13.19 -4.40
CA GLU A 155 -18.78 -12.37 -3.30
C GLU A 155 -17.92 -11.13 -3.11
N LEU A 156 -16.59 -11.21 -3.27
CA LEU A 156 -15.73 -10.04 -3.28
C LEU A 156 -16.14 -9.06 -4.38
N ARG A 157 -16.38 -9.55 -5.61
CA ARG A 157 -16.84 -8.70 -6.72
C ARG A 157 -18.11 -7.94 -6.36
N LYS A 158 -19.09 -8.63 -5.80
CA LYS A 158 -20.36 -8.04 -5.36
C LYS A 158 -20.15 -6.94 -4.33
N TRP A 159 -19.38 -7.22 -3.28
CA TRP A 159 -19.12 -6.24 -2.23
C TRP A 159 -18.35 -5.01 -2.73
N LEU A 160 -17.39 -5.21 -3.64
CA LEU A 160 -16.66 -4.09 -4.23
C LEU A 160 -17.55 -3.23 -5.13
N GLU A 161 -18.40 -3.85 -5.97
CA GLU A 161 -19.28 -3.11 -6.88
C GLU A 161 -20.36 -2.34 -6.12
N GLU A 162 -21.09 -2.99 -5.22
CA GLU A 162 -22.12 -2.35 -4.42
C GLU A 162 -21.53 -1.34 -3.41
N GLY A 163 -20.37 -1.64 -2.85
CA GLY A 163 -19.62 -0.70 -2.01
C GLY A 163 -19.15 0.54 -2.77
N TYR A 164 -18.70 0.38 -4.01
CA TYR A 164 -18.35 1.50 -4.88
C TYR A 164 -19.57 2.39 -5.14
N ASP A 165 -20.70 1.80 -5.51
CA ASP A 165 -21.93 2.55 -5.78
C ASP A 165 -22.39 3.28 -4.52
N THR A 166 -22.29 2.67 -3.35
CA THR A 166 -22.53 3.30 -2.05
C THR A 166 -21.65 4.54 -1.84
N ILE A 167 -20.36 4.46 -2.18
CA ILE A 167 -19.45 5.62 -2.07
C ILE A 167 -19.84 6.73 -3.04
N GLN A 168 -20.24 6.41 -4.28
CA GLN A 168 -20.69 7.42 -5.25
C GLN A 168 -21.94 8.18 -4.75
N ASP A 169 -22.88 7.46 -4.17
CA ASP A 169 -24.10 8.07 -3.59
C ASP A 169 -23.74 9.01 -2.43
N TRP A 170 -22.89 8.57 -1.52
CA TRP A 170 -22.44 9.41 -0.40
C TRP A 170 -21.53 10.56 -0.83
N ASP A 171 -20.74 10.41 -1.91
CA ASP A 171 -20.00 11.54 -2.47
C ASP A 171 -20.96 12.64 -2.95
N CYS A 172 -22.06 12.27 -3.61
CA CYS A 172 -23.08 13.23 -4.01
C CYS A 172 -23.67 13.95 -2.79
N ILE A 173 -24.14 13.18 -1.80
CA ILE A 173 -24.81 13.71 -0.59
C ILE A 173 -23.87 14.63 0.20
N TYR A 174 -22.64 14.20 0.48
CA TYR A 174 -21.69 15.01 1.26
C TYR A 174 -21.18 16.22 0.48
N SER A 175 -21.06 16.14 -0.84
CA SER A 175 -20.73 17.30 -1.66
C SER A 175 -21.80 18.38 -1.57
N ASP A 176 -23.07 17.98 -1.59
CA ASP A 176 -24.21 18.90 -1.42
C ASP A 176 -24.25 19.49 0.01
N TRP A 177 -24.06 18.66 1.05
CA TRP A 177 -24.04 19.13 2.44
C TRP A 177 -22.94 20.13 2.73
N PHE A 178 -21.74 19.91 2.17
CA PHE A 178 -20.58 20.79 2.37
C PHE A 178 -20.48 21.93 1.35
N ALA A 179 -21.40 21.98 0.38
CA ALA A 179 -21.37 22.92 -0.74
C ALA A 179 -20.02 22.93 -1.48
N ILE A 180 -19.49 21.75 -1.80
CA ILE A 180 -18.20 21.54 -2.48
C ILE A 180 -18.38 20.65 -3.72
N PRO A 181 -17.42 20.65 -4.67
CA PRO A 181 -17.45 19.75 -5.81
C PRO A 181 -17.46 18.27 -5.39
N LYS A 182 -18.02 17.41 -6.25
CA LYS A 182 -17.84 15.97 -6.17
C LYS A 182 -16.37 15.62 -6.33
N SER A 183 -15.95 14.53 -5.69
CA SER A 183 -14.58 14.05 -5.79
C SER A 183 -14.28 13.58 -7.21
N ILE A 184 -13.12 13.99 -7.75
CA ILE A 184 -12.70 13.61 -9.09
C ILE A 184 -12.49 12.09 -9.17
N LYS A 185 -12.00 11.48 -8.09
CA LYS A 185 -11.88 10.04 -7.86
C LYS A 185 -12.12 9.74 -6.38
N THR A 186 -12.63 8.56 -6.06
CA THR A 186 -13.17 8.24 -4.74
C THR A 186 -12.50 7.04 -4.07
N THR A 187 -12.01 6.09 -4.84
CA THR A 187 -11.51 4.79 -4.37
C THR A 187 -10.09 4.51 -4.85
N SER A 188 -9.37 3.69 -4.11
CA SER A 188 -8.03 3.18 -4.47
C SER A 188 -7.77 1.84 -3.78
N VAL A 189 -6.60 1.26 -3.99
CA VAL A 189 -6.10 0.15 -3.17
C VAL A 189 -4.69 0.49 -2.73
N LYS A 190 -4.55 0.75 -1.43
CA LYS A 190 -3.28 1.05 -0.77
C LYS A 190 -2.55 -0.25 -0.39
N PRO A 191 -1.20 -0.27 -0.33
CA PRO A 191 -0.46 -1.43 0.19
C PRO A 191 -0.78 -1.73 1.66
N SER A 192 -0.98 -0.69 2.49
CA SER A 192 -1.53 -0.77 3.86
C SER A 192 -0.78 -1.68 4.83
N GLY A 193 0.56 -1.71 4.74
CA GLY A 193 1.40 -2.66 5.49
C GLY A 193 1.40 -2.50 7.01
N THR A 194 0.98 -1.35 7.54
CA THR A 194 0.90 -1.07 8.99
C THR A 194 -0.55 -0.95 9.46
N VAL A 195 -1.37 -0.15 8.78
CA VAL A 195 -2.77 0.10 9.16
C VAL A 195 -3.61 -1.18 9.16
N SER A 196 -3.37 -2.09 8.21
CA SER A 196 -4.04 -3.39 8.15
C SER A 196 -3.84 -4.24 9.40
N LEU A 197 -2.67 -4.14 10.04
CA LEU A 197 -2.37 -4.90 11.25
C LEU A 197 -3.26 -4.50 12.43
N LEU A 198 -3.66 -3.23 12.51
CA LEU A 198 -4.60 -2.77 13.55
C LEU A 198 -5.95 -3.49 13.47
N ALA A 199 -6.33 -3.90 12.27
CA ALA A 199 -7.58 -4.60 12.01
C ALA A 199 -7.41 -6.13 11.88
N GLY A 200 -6.21 -6.67 12.10
CA GLY A 200 -5.90 -8.07 11.88
C GLY A 200 -6.06 -8.52 10.41
N ALA A 201 -5.93 -7.58 9.47
CA ALA A 201 -6.13 -7.81 8.05
C ALA A 201 -4.80 -7.98 7.30
N THR A 202 -4.83 -8.73 6.19
CA THR A 202 -3.71 -8.76 5.25
C THR A 202 -3.60 -7.42 4.51
N PRO A 203 -2.36 -6.96 4.18
CA PRO A 203 -2.14 -5.65 3.58
C PRO A 203 -2.74 -5.53 2.16
N GLY A 204 -3.68 -4.63 1.97
CA GLY A 204 -4.31 -4.37 0.67
C GLY A 204 -4.82 -5.66 0.03
N LEU A 205 -4.36 -5.90 -1.21
CA LEU A 205 -4.66 -7.12 -1.97
C LEU A 205 -3.57 -8.21 -1.83
N HIS A 206 -2.48 -7.92 -1.09
CA HIS A 206 -1.34 -8.82 -1.03
C HIS A 206 -1.63 -10.08 -0.21
N TYR A 207 -1.17 -11.20 -0.75
CA TYR A 207 -1.12 -12.45 0.00
C TYR A 207 0.09 -12.44 0.94
N PRO A 208 -0.02 -13.05 2.13
CA PRO A 208 1.08 -13.07 3.09
C PRO A 208 2.25 -13.94 2.59
N GLU A 209 3.46 -13.63 3.03
CA GLU A 209 4.63 -14.47 2.75
C GLU A 209 4.54 -15.86 3.41
N SER A 210 3.88 -15.93 4.55
CA SER A 210 3.64 -17.14 5.33
C SER A 210 2.40 -16.95 6.18
N ARG A 211 1.74 -18.05 6.58
CA ARG A 211 0.68 -18.00 7.59
C ARG A 211 1.19 -17.43 8.91
N PHE A 212 2.33 -17.89 9.37
CA PHE A 212 2.95 -17.43 10.60
C PHE A 212 4.22 -16.63 10.27
N TYR A 213 4.34 -15.44 10.81
CA TYR A 213 5.52 -14.61 10.64
C TYR A 213 5.78 -13.71 11.84
N ILE A 214 7.01 -13.23 11.93
CA ILE A 214 7.38 -12.11 12.81
C ILE A 214 7.23 -10.82 12.02
N ARG A 215 6.46 -9.90 12.56
CA ARG A 215 6.45 -8.50 12.12
C ARG A 215 7.38 -7.71 13.01
N ARG A 216 8.38 -7.07 12.41
CA ARG A 216 9.28 -6.14 13.10
C ARG A 216 8.84 -4.72 12.88
N MET A 217 8.69 -4.00 13.98
CA MET A 217 8.38 -2.57 13.98
C MET A 217 9.50 -1.82 14.68
N ARG A 218 9.77 -0.60 14.24
CA ARG A 218 10.80 0.27 14.82
C ARG A 218 10.15 1.32 15.69
N LEU A 219 10.72 1.53 16.87
CA LEU A 219 10.29 2.52 17.84
C LEU A 219 11.50 3.36 18.25
N SER A 220 11.29 4.64 18.58
CA SER A 220 12.33 5.43 19.24
C SER A 220 12.76 4.77 20.54
N ASN A 221 14.05 4.86 20.90
CA ASN A 221 14.53 4.42 22.21
C ASN A 221 13.88 5.16 23.37
N GLN A 222 13.24 6.31 23.09
CA GLN A 222 12.55 7.14 24.07
C GLN A 222 11.04 6.91 24.09
N SER A 223 10.54 5.96 23.28
CA SER A 223 9.12 5.66 23.17
C SER A 223 8.57 5.09 24.49
N ASP A 224 7.47 5.67 24.95
CA ASP A 224 6.72 5.18 26.12
C ASP A 224 6.08 3.80 25.90
N LEU A 225 6.07 3.31 24.65
CA LEU A 225 5.60 1.97 24.29
C LEU A 225 6.59 0.86 24.67
N ILE A 226 7.88 1.17 24.85
CA ILE A 226 8.92 0.16 25.11
C ILE A 226 8.64 -0.58 26.42
N GLU A 227 8.44 0.14 27.51
CA GLU A 227 8.22 -0.46 28.83
C GLU A 227 6.98 -1.38 28.88
N PRO A 228 5.80 -0.99 28.38
CA PRO A 228 4.65 -1.87 28.25
C PRO A 228 4.90 -3.15 27.41
N LEU A 229 5.63 -3.01 26.31
CA LEU A 229 5.96 -4.14 25.44
C LEU A 229 6.92 -5.12 26.13
N GLU A 230 7.94 -4.63 26.80
CA GLU A 230 8.88 -5.46 27.59
C GLU A 230 8.15 -6.19 28.73
N LYS A 231 7.30 -5.48 29.50
CA LYS A 231 6.49 -6.08 30.55
C LYS A 231 5.54 -7.17 30.05
N ALA A 232 5.02 -6.98 28.84
CA ALA A 232 4.18 -7.98 28.19
C ALA A 232 4.97 -9.14 27.56
N GLY A 233 6.31 -9.11 27.60
CA GLY A 233 7.18 -10.18 27.14
C GLY A 233 7.48 -10.18 25.63
N TYR A 234 7.24 -9.07 24.93
CA TYR A 234 7.67 -8.92 23.56
C TYR A 234 9.20 -8.83 23.47
N ARG A 235 9.76 -9.37 22.39
CA ARG A 235 11.18 -9.26 22.16
C ARG A 235 11.50 -7.89 21.57
N LEU A 236 12.41 -7.19 22.22
CA LEU A 236 12.99 -5.94 21.73
C LEU A 236 14.50 -6.11 21.55
N GLU A 237 15.03 -5.49 20.51
CA GLU A 237 16.46 -5.43 20.25
C GLU A 237 16.84 -4.10 19.59
N PRO A 238 18.07 -3.60 19.74
CA PRO A 238 18.52 -2.39 19.05
C PRO A 238 18.44 -2.55 17.54
N ALA A 239 18.03 -1.49 16.84
CA ALA A 239 17.94 -1.50 15.40
C ALA A 239 19.33 -1.49 14.76
N PHE A 240 19.60 -2.44 13.87
CA PHE A 240 20.88 -2.52 13.16
C PHE A 240 21.16 -1.23 12.37
N GLY A 241 22.31 -0.61 12.66
CA GLY A 241 22.74 0.66 12.06
C GLY A 241 22.08 1.92 12.61
N SER A 242 21.33 1.80 13.72
CA SER A 242 20.72 2.91 14.46
C SER A 242 20.51 2.54 15.93
N GLU A 243 21.44 1.81 16.49
CA GLU A 243 21.37 1.19 17.80
C GLU A 243 21.15 2.20 18.92
N ASP A 244 21.67 3.43 18.76
CA ASP A 244 21.61 4.50 19.75
C ASP A 244 20.25 5.23 19.78
N THR A 245 19.41 5.08 18.74
CA THR A 245 18.18 5.87 18.61
C THR A 245 16.93 5.02 18.48
N THR A 246 17.05 3.76 18.03
CA THR A 246 15.91 2.97 17.59
C THR A 246 15.93 1.55 18.14
N MET A 247 14.78 1.10 18.66
CA MET A 247 14.51 -0.28 19.06
C MET A 247 13.63 -0.97 18.02
N VAL A 248 13.84 -2.26 17.82
CA VAL A 248 12.99 -3.13 17.00
C VAL A 248 12.20 -4.06 17.89
N VAL A 249 10.88 -4.01 17.78
CA VAL A 249 9.99 -4.95 18.47
C VAL A 249 9.54 -6.06 17.51
N GLU A 250 9.58 -7.30 17.98
CA GLU A 250 9.12 -8.48 17.25
C GLU A 250 7.71 -8.86 17.69
N VAL A 251 6.77 -8.86 16.74
CA VAL A 251 5.38 -9.23 16.97
C VAL A 251 5.06 -10.49 16.17
N PRO A 252 4.74 -11.62 16.82
CA PRO A 252 4.30 -12.82 16.13
C PRO A 252 2.87 -12.64 15.60
N VAL A 253 2.66 -12.98 14.33
CA VAL A 253 1.38 -12.84 13.63
C VAL A 253 0.93 -14.18 13.06
N ASP A 254 -0.37 -14.51 13.19
CA ASP A 254 -1.08 -15.56 12.45
C ASP A 254 -2.16 -14.88 11.61
N VAL A 255 -2.10 -15.03 10.29
CA VAL A 255 -3.08 -14.43 9.37
C VAL A 255 -4.36 -15.27 9.21
N GLY A 256 -4.43 -16.42 9.84
CA GLY A 256 -5.58 -17.33 9.79
C GLY A 256 -5.37 -18.57 8.92
N GLU A 257 -6.33 -19.48 8.99
CA GLU A 257 -6.28 -20.76 8.28
C GLU A 257 -6.72 -20.66 6.83
N GLY A 258 -6.15 -21.52 5.97
CA GLY A 258 -6.56 -21.67 4.58
C GLY A 258 -6.13 -20.54 3.63
N ILE A 259 -5.46 -19.48 4.13
CA ILE A 259 -4.97 -18.40 3.28
C ILE A 259 -3.75 -18.89 2.51
N ARG A 260 -3.79 -18.74 1.18
CA ARG A 260 -2.63 -18.99 0.32
C ARG A 260 -1.52 -17.99 0.64
N THR A 261 -0.29 -18.39 0.41
CA THR A 261 0.88 -17.51 0.56
C THR A 261 1.28 -16.89 -0.78
N ALA A 262 2.03 -15.81 -0.76
CA ALA A 262 2.53 -15.15 -1.96
C ALA A 262 3.37 -16.09 -2.86
N LYS A 263 4.02 -17.12 -2.27
CA LYS A 263 4.81 -18.11 -3.00
C LYS A 263 3.97 -19.11 -3.78
N GLU A 264 2.70 -19.28 -3.41
CA GLU A 264 1.75 -20.17 -4.08
C GLU A 264 0.99 -19.49 -5.23
N LEU A 265 1.22 -18.20 -5.45
CA LEU A 265 0.64 -17.47 -6.56
C LEU A 265 1.67 -17.23 -7.66
N SER A 266 1.26 -17.50 -8.90
CA SER A 266 2.02 -17.10 -10.06
C SER A 266 1.96 -15.58 -10.27
N ILE A 267 2.89 -15.06 -11.07
CA ILE A 267 2.86 -13.65 -11.49
C ILE A 267 1.54 -13.30 -12.20
N TRP A 268 0.99 -14.22 -13.00
CA TRP A 268 -0.28 -14.05 -13.70
C TRP A 268 -1.47 -13.91 -12.76
N GLU A 269 -1.53 -14.71 -11.69
CA GLU A 269 -2.59 -14.61 -10.68
C GLU A 269 -2.54 -13.28 -9.93
N GLN A 270 -1.34 -12.80 -9.56
CA GLN A 270 -1.16 -11.52 -8.88
C GLN A 270 -1.59 -10.35 -9.76
N PHE A 271 -1.20 -10.33 -11.04
CA PHE A 271 -1.65 -9.33 -12.00
C PHE A 271 -3.16 -9.39 -12.27
N SER A 272 -3.72 -10.60 -12.36
CA SER A 272 -5.16 -10.80 -12.52
C SER A 272 -5.95 -10.22 -11.34
N LEU A 273 -5.47 -10.41 -10.10
CA LEU A 273 -6.10 -9.84 -8.91
C LEU A 273 -5.97 -8.30 -8.92
N ALA A 274 -4.80 -7.76 -9.27
CA ALA A 274 -4.62 -6.31 -9.38
C ALA A 274 -5.58 -5.70 -10.43
N ALA A 275 -5.70 -6.33 -11.61
CA ALA A 275 -6.62 -5.92 -12.66
C ALA A 275 -8.09 -6.05 -12.24
N PHE A 276 -8.43 -7.09 -11.47
CA PHE A 276 -9.76 -7.27 -10.90
C PHE A 276 -10.11 -6.11 -9.95
N MET A 277 -9.20 -5.73 -9.06
CA MET A 277 -9.40 -4.61 -8.13
C MET A 277 -9.49 -3.27 -8.88
N GLN A 278 -8.67 -3.08 -9.93
CA GLN A 278 -8.72 -1.89 -10.78
C GLN A 278 -10.03 -1.79 -11.57
N ARG A 279 -10.59 -2.93 -11.95
CA ARG A 279 -11.84 -3.01 -12.70
C ARG A 279 -13.06 -2.77 -11.82
N HIS A 280 -13.10 -3.36 -10.61
CA HIS A 280 -14.32 -3.44 -9.81
C HIS A 280 -14.37 -2.43 -8.65
N TRP A 281 -13.21 -1.86 -8.25
CA TRP A 281 -13.13 -0.95 -7.12
C TRP A 281 -12.43 0.36 -7.43
N ALA A 282 -11.18 0.33 -7.87
CA ALA A 282 -10.29 1.49 -7.80
C ALA A 282 -10.54 2.52 -8.91
N ASP A 283 -10.95 3.74 -8.53
CA ASP A 283 -10.98 4.92 -9.40
C ASP A 283 -9.56 5.47 -9.65
N ASN A 284 -8.78 5.59 -8.59
CA ASN A 284 -7.37 5.94 -8.68
C ASN A 284 -6.58 4.73 -9.17
N GLN A 285 -5.66 4.21 -8.40
CA GLN A 285 -4.85 3.07 -8.80
C GLN A 285 -4.94 1.95 -7.78
N VAL A 286 -4.49 0.80 -8.19
CA VAL A 286 -4.20 -0.34 -7.33
C VAL A 286 -2.70 -0.39 -7.12
N SER A 287 -2.24 -0.06 -5.90
CA SER A 287 -0.84 -0.26 -5.54
C SER A 287 -0.61 -1.74 -5.27
N CYS A 288 0.11 -2.38 -6.16
CA CYS A 288 0.47 -3.79 -6.06
C CYS A 288 1.96 -3.95 -6.34
N THR A 289 2.64 -4.69 -5.45
CA THR A 289 3.98 -5.23 -5.72
C THR A 289 3.82 -6.72 -5.97
N ALA A 290 3.84 -7.11 -7.24
CA ALA A 290 3.78 -8.51 -7.64
C ALA A 290 5.15 -9.15 -7.48
N THR A 291 5.22 -10.24 -6.72
CA THR A 291 6.47 -10.98 -6.50
C THR A 291 6.60 -12.14 -7.47
N PHE A 292 7.79 -12.40 -7.98
CA PHE A 292 8.05 -13.46 -8.94
C PHE A 292 9.34 -14.21 -8.62
N ASP A 293 9.40 -15.46 -9.06
CA ASP A 293 10.62 -16.25 -9.02
C ASP A 293 11.53 -15.87 -10.21
N PRO A 294 12.72 -15.29 -9.98
CA PRO A 294 13.59 -14.84 -11.06
C PRO A 294 14.08 -15.97 -11.97
N ASP A 295 14.18 -17.21 -11.48
CA ASP A 295 14.67 -18.34 -12.24
C ASP A 295 13.61 -18.95 -13.17
N THR A 296 12.33 -18.87 -12.79
CA THR A 296 11.24 -19.56 -13.50
C THR A 296 10.23 -18.62 -14.16
N GLU A 297 10.05 -17.38 -13.64
CA GLU A 297 9.01 -16.46 -14.10
C GLU A 297 9.55 -15.22 -14.85
N SER A 298 10.87 -14.97 -14.86
CA SER A 298 11.44 -13.77 -15.52
C SER A 298 11.12 -13.67 -17.01
N SER A 299 11.08 -14.79 -17.72
CA SER A 299 10.72 -14.83 -19.15
C SER A 299 9.26 -14.45 -19.41
N GLU A 300 8.38 -14.60 -18.41
CA GLU A 300 6.97 -14.28 -18.51
C GLU A 300 6.68 -12.77 -18.36
N LEU A 301 7.58 -12.02 -17.71
CA LEU A 301 7.34 -10.61 -17.37
C LEU A 301 6.94 -9.74 -18.58
N PRO A 302 7.63 -9.80 -19.75
CA PRO A 302 7.22 -9.01 -20.91
C PRO A 302 5.81 -9.40 -21.41
N HIS A 303 5.45 -10.69 -21.32
CA HIS A 303 4.14 -11.19 -21.75
C HIS A 303 3.02 -10.73 -20.82
N VAL A 304 3.24 -10.83 -19.51
CA VAL A 304 2.31 -10.36 -18.47
C VAL A 304 2.07 -8.86 -18.60
N LEU A 305 3.13 -8.06 -18.73
CA LEU A 305 3.02 -6.62 -18.91
C LEU A 305 2.30 -6.26 -20.20
N ASN A 306 2.62 -6.94 -21.29
CA ASN A 306 1.97 -6.73 -22.59
C ASN A 306 0.46 -7.02 -22.56
N TYR A 307 0.05 -8.02 -21.78
CA TYR A 307 -1.37 -8.36 -21.62
C TYR A 307 -2.08 -7.37 -20.68
N PHE A 308 -1.51 -7.08 -19.49
CA PHE A 308 -2.20 -6.33 -18.44
C PHE A 308 -2.10 -4.82 -18.54
N GLN A 309 -1.25 -4.26 -19.40
CA GLN A 309 -1.12 -2.80 -19.60
C GLN A 309 -2.45 -2.09 -19.89
N TYR A 310 -3.43 -2.79 -20.46
CA TYR A 310 -4.76 -2.23 -20.75
C TYR A 310 -5.76 -2.34 -19.59
N TYR A 311 -5.39 -3.01 -18.52
CA TYR A 311 -6.23 -3.30 -17.35
C TYR A 311 -5.71 -2.70 -16.05
N LEU A 312 -4.53 -2.10 -16.08
CA LEU A 312 -3.85 -1.51 -14.93
C LEU A 312 -3.47 -0.06 -15.19
N LYS A 313 -3.23 0.68 -14.11
CA LYS A 313 -2.70 2.05 -14.15
C LYS A 313 -1.28 2.14 -13.63
N GLY A 314 -0.83 1.15 -12.88
CA GLY A 314 0.52 1.01 -12.37
C GLY A 314 0.73 -0.36 -11.75
N ILE A 315 1.99 -0.77 -11.67
CA ILE A 315 2.41 -2.02 -11.04
C ILE A 315 3.88 -1.92 -10.63
N SER A 316 4.22 -2.51 -9.49
CA SER A 316 5.60 -2.76 -9.09
C SER A 316 5.86 -4.26 -9.11
N LEU A 317 7.11 -4.64 -9.35
CA LEU A 317 7.52 -6.03 -9.38
C LEU A 317 8.73 -6.23 -8.48
N LEU A 318 8.82 -7.38 -7.82
CA LEU A 318 9.93 -7.70 -6.94
C LEU A 318 10.36 -9.15 -7.11
N PRO A 319 11.62 -9.42 -7.51
CA PRO A 319 12.14 -10.79 -7.54
C PRO A 319 12.21 -11.35 -6.13
N ARG A 320 11.75 -12.59 -5.94
CA ARG A 320 11.90 -13.32 -4.68
C ARG A 320 13.34 -13.71 -4.47
N SER A 321 13.94 -13.37 -3.33
CA SER A 321 15.28 -13.83 -2.97
C SER A 321 15.20 -15.00 -2.00
N ASN A 322 16.00 -16.04 -2.27
CA ASN A 322 16.08 -17.24 -1.42
C ASN A 322 16.92 -17.05 -0.14
N GLY A 323 17.33 -15.85 0.20
CA GLY A 323 18.09 -15.51 1.40
C GLY A 323 17.75 -14.13 1.90
N GLY A 324 17.64 -13.96 3.21
CA GLY A 324 17.35 -12.67 3.82
C GLY A 324 18.29 -11.59 3.32
N ALA A 325 17.76 -10.62 2.60
CA ALA A 325 18.55 -9.57 1.97
C ALA A 325 19.29 -8.69 2.98
N TYR A 326 18.78 -8.60 4.22
CA TYR A 326 19.37 -7.79 5.30
C TYR A 326 18.87 -8.22 6.68
N LYS A 327 19.60 -7.80 7.71
CA LYS A 327 19.23 -8.07 9.11
C LYS A 327 17.95 -7.34 9.50
N GLN A 328 17.13 -7.97 10.36
CA GLN A 328 15.90 -7.38 10.88
C GLN A 328 14.88 -6.98 9.79
N MET A 329 14.66 -7.88 8.81
CA MET A 329 13.61 -7.67 7.81
C MET A 329 12.24 -7.41 8.47
N PRO A 330 11.39 -6.56 7.90
CA PRO A 330 10.06 -6.26 8.42
C PRO A 330 9.17 -7.49 8.60
N TYR A 331 9.32 -8.48 7.73
CA TYR A 331 8.59 -9.75 7.76
C TYR A 331 9.57 -10.92 7.74
N GLU A 332 9.39 -11.88 8.63
CA GLU A 332 10.17 -13.11 8.68
C GLU A 332 9.24 -14.30 8.90
N ALA A 333 9.16 -15.21 7.93
CA ALA A 333 8.36 -16.42 8.05
C ALA A 333 8.88 -17.32 9.19
N ILE A 334 7.95 -17.79 10.02
CA ILE A 334 8.24 -18.74 11.11
C ILE A 334 7.32 -19.95 11.03
N THR A 335 7.69 -21.01 11.74
CA THR A 335 6.84 -22.19 11.86
C THR A 335 5.72 -21.98 12.88
N GLU A 336 4.62 -22.74 12.75
CA GLU A 336 3.55 -22.75 13.75
C GLU A 336 4.05 -23.04 15.17
N LYS A 337 5.04 -23.94 15.30
CA LYS A 337 5.66 -24.28 16.57
C LYS A 337 6.37 -23.08 17.19
N GLU A 338 7.10 -22.32 16.39
CA GLU A 338 7.78 -21.10 16.84
C GLU A 338 6.77 -20.02 17.20
N TYR A 339 5.72 -19.81 16.38
CA TYR A 339 4.64 -18.90 16.69
C TYR A 339 4.00 -19.23 18.05
N LYS A 340 3.55 -20.47 18.27
CA LYS A 340 2.95 -20.90 19.54
C LYS A 340 3.91 -20.74 20.71
N LYS A 341 5.21 -20.99 20.52
CA LYS A 341 6.23 -20.79 21.55
C LYS A 341 6.40 -19.32 21.93
N GLN A 342 6.32 -18.42 20.96
CA GLN A 342 6.45 -16.98 21.20
C GLN A 342 5.19 -16.42 21.86
N VAL A 343 4.02 -16.68 21.29
CA VAL A 343 2.73 -16.21 21.84
C VAL A 343 2.52 -16.68 23.29
N LYS A 344 2.93 -17.91 23.63
CA LYS A 344 2.82 -18.44 25.00
C LYS A 344 3.63 -17.63 26.04
N LYS A 345 4.63 -16.86 25.60
CA LYS A 345 5.46 -16.01 26.48
C LYS A 345 4.85 -14.62 26.68
N LEU A 346 3.93 -14.23 25.80
CA LEU A 346 3.31 -12.93 25.85
C LEU A 346 2.24 -12.88 26.94
N GLY A 347 2.31 -11.83 27.76
CA GLY A 347 1.32 -11.48 28.74
C GLY A 347 0.33 -10.45 28.22
N TYR A 348 -0.50 -9.95 29.11
CA TYR A 348 -1.44 -8.86 28.80
C TYR A 348 -0.67 -7.57 28.52
N LEU A 349 -0.96 -6.96 27.38
CA LEU A 349 -0.40 -5.67 26.99
C LEU A 349 -1.33 -4.55 27.46
N SER A 350 -0.80 -3.65 28.29
CA SER A 350 -1.53 -2.51 28.84
C SER A 350 -0.81 -1.21 28.49
N PHE A 351 -1.53 -0.29 27.90
CA PHE A 351 -1.06 1.06 27.57
C PHE A 351 -1.57 2.12 28.57
N VAL A 352 -1.97 1.71 29.77
CA VAL A 352 -2.41 2.66 30.82
C VAL A 352 -1.24 3.56 31.20
N GLY A 353 -1.40 4.87 31.01
CA GLY A 353 -0.37 5.86 31.28
C GLY A 353 0.54 6.20 30.09
N VAL A 354 0.32 5.59 28.94
CA VAL A 354 0.99 5.98 27.68
C VAL A 354 0.22 7.14 27.07
N GLU A 355 0.85 8.31 26.97
CA GLU A 355 0.32 9.44 26.18
C GLU A 355 0.71 9.24 24.73
N GLY A 356 -0.19 9.65 23.79
CA GLY A 356 -0.02 9.35 22.37
C GLY A 356 1.34 9.78 21.81
N GLU A 357 2.03 8.84 21.18
CA GLU A 357 3.30 9.06 20.52
C GLU A 357 3.15 9.02 19.01
N GLU A 358 3.96 9.80 18.31
CA GLU A 358 4.16 9.62 16.87
C GLU A 358 5.16 8.47 16.65
N ALA A 359 4.79 7.48 15.84
CA ALA A 359 5.71 6.43 15.44
C ALA A 359 6.90 7.01 14.69
N GLU A 360 8.13 6.64 15.05
CA GLU A 360 9.29 6.98 14.24
C GLU A 360 9.19 6.35 12.86
N ILE A 361 9.64 7.12 11.90
CA ILE A 361 9.59 6.75 10.48
C ILE A 361 10.56 5.60 10.26
N ASP A 362 10.03 4.50 9.75
CA ASP A 362 10.87 3.41 9.27
C ASP A 362 11.86 3.93 8.23
N LYS A 363 13.13 3.63 8.37
CA LYS A 363 14.17 3.92 7.36
C LYS A 363 13.90 3.23 6.01
N PHE A 364 12.99 2.28 5.99
CA PHE A 364 12.53 1.60 4.80
C PHE A 364 11.14 2.14 4.47
N CYS A 365 10.91 2.49 3.21
CA CYS A 365 9.59 2.87 2.74
C CYS A 365 8.62 1.74 3.11
N ASN A 366 7.94 1.94 4.21
CA ASN A 366 6.96 1.05 4.76
C ASN A 366 5.62 1.52 4.20
N SER A 367 5.43 1.42 2.92
CA SER A 367 4.23 1.73 2.10
C SER A 367 3.17 2.70 2.70
N ASP A 368 3.26 3.05 3.97
CA ASP A 368 2.28 3.85 4.72
C ASP A 368 2.71 5.28 5.03
N SER A 369 4.01 5.59 5.01
CA SER A 369 4.47 6.97 5.23
C SER A 369 5.79 7.25 4.52
N CYS A 370 5.80 8.28 3.68
CA CYS A 370 7.02 8.90 3.17
C CYS A 370 7.19 10.25 3.87
N VAL A 371 8.16 10.37 4.76
CA VAL A 371 8.55 11.66 5.31
C VAL A 371 9.89 12.07 4.74
N VAL A 372 9.91 13.23 4.12
CA VAL A 372 11.14 13.92 3.74
C VAL A 372 11.51 14.83 4.91
N GLU A 373 12.56 14.51 5.66
CA GLU A 373 13.13 15.45 6.62
C GLU A 373 13.60 16.69 5.87
N TYR A 374 12.98 17.83 6.14
CA TYR A 374 13.47 19.12 5.71
C TYR A 374 14.64 19.51 6.62
N ILE A 375 15.87 19.34 6.14
CA ILE A 375 17.05 19.92 6.77
C ILE A 375 17.13 21.39 6.33
N PRO A 376 16.90 22.37 7.23
CA PRO A 376 17.05 23.78 6.86
C PRO A 376 18.51 24.02 6.48
N THR A 377 18.77 24.37 5.26
CA THR A 377 20.08 24.90 4.86
C THR A 377 20.27 26.23 5.56
N THR A 378 21.03 26.27 6.64
CA THR A 378 21.56 27.50 7.20
C THR A 378 22.41 28.18 6.13
N LYS A 379 21.88 29.24 5.56
CA LYS A 379 22.70 30.19 4.76
C LYS A 379 23.80 30.72 5.66
N LYS A 380 25.06 30.48 5.27
CA LYS A 380 26.17 31.34 5.63
C LYS A 380 26.28 32.48 4.65
#